data_abb9d0c906816f0a73a42a926cccf127
#
_entry.id   abb9d0c906816f0a73a42a926cccf127
#
_cell.length_a   1.000
_cell.length_b   1.000
_cell.length_c   1.000
_cell.angle_alpha   90.00
_cell.angle_beta   90.00
_cell.angle_gamma   90.00
#
_symmetry.space_group_name_H-M   'P 1'
#
loop_
_entity.id
_entity.type
_entity.pdbx_description
1 polymer ?
#
loop_
_entity_poly.entity_id
_entity_poly.type
_entity_poly.pdbx_seq_one_letter_code
_entity_poly.pdbx_strand_id
1 'polypeptide(L)'
;MDDVVSATIGGGKAVILQKVSNRRLSLKVTNQARSGKIVLVNSIGEGVSEGDFTLEYPAPVVSQAGMPSEVEMGNNLLLSGSSMNVVSAVLFTAEGGTEGNEAEIISQSENEIVVKVPYVESDKAIVTFKYFDGTKEVETSSSSAPKLTVKRYQPEVTTTVFEPANVGDMVAVSYTHLRA
;
A
#
# COMPACT_ATOMS: atom_id res chain seq x y z
N MET A 1 -22.07 8.94 -35.49
CA MET A 1 -22.47 8.24 -34.24
C MET A 1 -21.45 8.67 -33.21
N ASP A 2 -21.87 9.49 -32.28
CA ASP A 2 -20.93 10.10 -31.33
C ASP A 2 -20.53 9.09 -30.27
N ASP A 3 -19.26 8.85 -30.20
CA ASP A 3 -18.66 7.90 -29.28
C ASP A 3 -18.72 8.39 -27.84
N VAL A 4 -18.94 7.47 -26.89
CA VAL A 4 -18.77 7.76 -25.47
C VAL A 4 -17.33 8.21 -25.19
N VAL A 5 -17.20 9.39 -24.63
CA VAL A 5 -15.90 10.04 -24.34
C VAL A 5 -15.52 9.94 -22.88
N SER A 6 -16.50 9.81 -21.98
CA SER A 6 -16.25 9.60 -20.57
C SER A 6 -17.31 8.74 -19.90
N ALA A 7 -16.94 8.15 -18.76
CA ALA A 7 -17.83 7.33 -17.94
C ALA A 7 -17.55 7.60 -16.46
N THR A 8 -18.60 7.58 -15.65
CA THR A 8 -18.50 7.58 -14.17
C THR A 8 -19.36 6.47 -13.58
N ILE A 9 -18.98 6.02 -12.38
CA ILE A 9 -19.71 5.04 -11.59
C ILE A 9 -19.86 5.63 -10.19
N GLY A 10 -21.12 5.89 -9.78
CA GLY A 10 -21.42 6.56 -8.51
C GLY A 10 -20.75 7.94 -8.36
N GLY A 11 -20.61 8.68 -9.47
CA GLY A 11 -19.93 9.96 -9.53
C GLY A 11 -18.39 9.87 -9.65
N GLY A 12 -17.78 8.72 -9.40
CA GLY A 12 -16.33 8.52 -9.57
C GLY A 12 -15.96 8.17 -10.99
N LYS A 13 -14.80 8.67 -11.47
CA LYS A 13 -14.32 8.43 -12.83
C LYS A 13 -14.05 6.95 -13.09
N ALA A 14 -14.60 6.42 -14.19
CA ALA A 14 -14.29 5.09 -14.70
C ALA A 14 -13.38 5.17 -15.93
N VAL A 15 -12.62 4.11 -16.21
CA VAL A 15 -11.80 4.00 -17.40
C VAL A 15 -12.53 3.16 -18.45
N ILE A 16 -12.69 3.71 -19.66
CA ILE A 16 -13.22 2.97 -20.80
C ILE A 16 -12.09 2.09 -21.33
N LEU A 17 -12.22 0.75 -21.17
CA LEU A 17 -11.21 -0.19 -21.63
C LEU A 17 -11.39 -0.54 -23.09
N GLN A 18 -12.63 -0.82 -23.50
CA GLN A 18 -12.93 -1.29 -24.85
C GLN A 18 -14.38 -0.99 -25.22
N LYS A 19 -14.58 -0.55 -26.46
CA LYS A 19 -15.88 -0.52 -27.13
C LYS A 19 -16.06 -1.83 -27.87
N VAL A 20 -16.92 -2.70 -27.35
CA VAL A 20 -17.15 -4.03 -27.91
C VAL A 20 -18.08 -3.94 -29.13
N SER A 21 -19.04 -3.01 -29.12
CA SER A 21 -19.97 -2.76 -30.21
C SER A 21 -20.64 -1.39 -30.02
N ASN A 22 -21.50 -0.99 -30.97
CA ASN A 22 -22.34 0.22 -30.84
C ASN A 22 -23.29 0.22 -29.63
N ARG A 23 -23.43 -0.93 -28.94
CA ARG A 23 -24.35 -1.10 -27.81
C ARG A 23 -23.66 -1.66 -26.57
N ARG A 24 -22.35 -1.89 -26.62
CA ARG A 24 -21.62 -2.51 -25.53
C ARG A 24 -20.21 -1.94 -25.40
N LEU A 25 -19.87 -1.50 -24.20
CA LEU A 25 -18.52 -1.08 -23.82
C LEU A 25 -18.13 -1.75 -22.49
N SER A 26 -16.83 -1.86 -22.27
CA SER A 26 -16.27 -2.35 -21.01
C SER A 26 -15.65 -1.18 -20.23
N LEU A 27 -16.02 -1.08 -18.96
CA LEU A 27 -15.49 -0.09 -18.03
C LEU A 27 -14.60 -0.76 -16.99
N LYS A 28 -13.48 -0.13 -16.67
CA LYS A 28 -12.70 -0.48 -15.49
C LYS A 28 -13.18 0.36 -14.32
N VAL A 29 -13.59 -0.30 -13.25
CA VAL A 29 -13.89 0.32 -11.96
C VAL A 29 -12.58 0.81 -11.35
N THR A 30 -12.51 2.07 -10.98
CA THR A 30 -11.33 2.69 -10.35
C THR A 30 -11.56 2.83 -8.84
N ASN A 31 -10.53 3.16 -8.10
CA ASN A 31 -10.62 3.46 -6.67
C ASN A 31 -11.45 4.72 -6.34
N GLN A 32 -11.76 5.54 -7.36
CA GLN A 32 -12.64 6.70 -7.22
C GLN A 32 -14.12 6.36 -7.39
N ALA A 33 -14.44 5.18 -7.97
CA ALA A 33 -15.82 4.75 -8.14
C ALA A 33 -16.52 4.56 -6.79
N ARG A 34 -17.82 4.73 -6.79
CA ARG A 34 -18.73 4.50 -5.65
C ARG A 34 -19.95 3.76 -6.13
N SER A 35 -20.69 3.13 -5.23
CA SER A 35 -22.02 2.60 -5.55
C SER A 35 -22.93 3.73 -6.03
N GLY A 36 -23.77 3.44 -7.02
CA GLY A 36 -24.69 4.41 -7.60
C GLY A 36 -24.83 4.28 -9.11
N LYS A 37 -25.28 5.33 -9.75
CA LYS A 37 -25.56 5.34 -11.20
C LYS A 37 -24.29 5.26 -12.03
N ILE A 38 -24.38 4.54 -13.15
CA ILE A 38 -23.39 4.64 -14.23
C ILE A 38 -23.83 5.75 -15.17
N VAL A 39 -22.95 6.71 -15.41
CA VAL A 39 -23.19 7.80 -16.33
C VAL A 39 -22.20 7.72 -17.47
N LEU A 40 -22.68 7.75 -18.69
CA LEU A 40 -21.90 7.78 -19.91
C LEU A 40 -22.13 9.12 -20.61
N VAL A 41 -21.07 9.75 -21.06
CA VAL A 41 -21.16 11.06 -21.73
C VAL A 41 -20.58 10.97 -23.14
N ASN A 42 -21.26 11.59 -24.07
CA ASN A 42 -20.79 11.83 -25.44
C ASN A 42 -21.00 13.31 -25.86
N SER A 43 -20.76 13.65 -27.10
CA SER A 43 -20.89 15.03 -27.61
C SER A 43 -22.34 15.53 -27.65
N ILE A 44 -23.34 14.64 -27.58
CA ILE A 44 -24.78 14.99 -27.65
C ILE A 44 -25.36 15.21 -26.26
N GLY A 45 -24.84 14.47 -25.25
CA GLY A 45 -25.36 14.54 -23.89
C GLY A 45 -24.90 13.37 -23.02
N GLU A 46 -25.64 13.13 -21.96
CA GLU A 46 -25.37 12.05 -21.00
C GLU A 46 -26.49 11.02 -20.97
N GLY A 47 -26.10 9.76 -20.78
CA GLY A 47 -26.98 8.65 -20.50
C GLY A 47 -26.74 8.10 -19.10
N VAL A 48 -27.79 7.93 -18.33
CA VAL A 48 -27.75 7.48 -16.93
C VAL A 48 -28.41 6.10 -16.83
N SER A 49 -27.80 5.17 -16.10
CA SER A 49 -28.37 3.84 -15.86
C SER A 49 -29.69 3.92 -15.07
N GLU A 50 -30.65 3.05 -15.37
CA GLU A 50 -31.91 2.95 -14.59
C GLU A 50 -31.65 2.39 -13.18
N GLY A 51 -30.85 1.32 -13.08
CA GLY A 51 -30.44 0.71 -11.83
C GLY A 51 -29.16 1.31 -11.25
N ASP A 52 -28.93 1.09 -9.96
CA ASP A 52 -27.68 1.41 -9.30
C ASP A 52 -26.68 0.28 -9.46
N PHE A 53 -25.44 0.62 -9.71
CA PHE A 53 -24.31 -0.31 -9.63
C PHE A 53 -23.87 -0.39 -8.16
N THR A 54 -23.80 -1.61 -7.62
CA THR A 54 -23.27 -1.85 -6.26
C THR A 54 -21.81 -2.18 -6.35
N LEU A 55 -20.98 -1.38 -5.67
CA LEU A 55 -19.56 -1.62 -5.56
C LEU A 55 -19.27 -2.33 -4.24
N GLU A 56 -18.58 -3.46 -4.34
CA GLU A 56 -18.08 -4.18 -3.17
C GLU A 56 -16.66 -3.66 -2.83
N TYR A 57 -16.39 -3.55 -1.53
CA TYR A 57 -15.12 -3.09 -0.98
C TYR A 57 -14.53 -4.21 -0.11
N PRO A 58 -13.94 -5.24 -0.71
CA PRO A 58 -13.38 -6.34 0.06
C PRO A 58 -12.21 -5.86 0.91
N ALA A 59 -12.17 -6.29 2.17
CA ALA A 59 -11.02 -6.04 3.03
C ALA A 59 -9.77 -6.74 2.49
N PRO A 60 -8.60 -6.10 2.54
CA PRO A 60 -7.35 -6.77 2.19
C PRO A 60 -7.03 -7.86 3.22
N VAL A 61 -6.57 -9.01 2.72
CA VAL A 61 -6.16 -10.14 3.55
C VAL A 61 -4.78 -10.61 3.12
N VAL A 62 -3.83 -10.63 4.04
CA VAL A 62 -2.49 -11.16 3.81
C VAL A 62 -2.41 -12.61 4.26
N SER A 63 -1.79 -13.45 3.42
CA SER A 63 -1.45 -14.82 3.78
C SER A 63 -0.18 -14.82 4.63
N GLN A 64 -0.28 -15.27 5.88
CA GLN A 64 0.89 -15.45 6.76
C GLN A 64 1.92 -16.41 6.14
N ALA A 65 1.47 -17.41 5.37
CA ALA A 65 2.36 -18.37 4.70
C ALA A 65 3.20 -17.75 3.56
N GLY A 66 2.73 -16.65 2.98
CA GLY A 66 3.44 -15.92 1.91
C GLY A 66 4.35 -14.81 2.44
N MET A 67 4.44 -14.63 3.75
CA MET A 67 5.21 -13.57 4.36
C MET A 67 6.51 -14.12 4.96
N PRO A 68 7.67 -13.48 4.75
CA PRO A 68 8.90 -13.90 5.42
C PRO A 68 8.76 -13.73 6.93
N SER A 69 9.42 -14.59 7.70
CA SER A 69 9.42 -14.48 9.17
C SER A 69 10.19 -13.28 9.69
N GLU A 70 11.12 -12.76 8.87
CA GLU A 70 11.99 -11.64 9.21
C GLU A 70 12.30 -10.78 7.99
N VAL A 71 12.53 -9.50 8.23
CA VAL A 71 12.95 -8.52 7.22
C VAL A 71 13.84 -7.46 7.87
N GLU A 72 14.73 -6.86 7.09
CA GLU A 72 15.54 -5.73 7.55
C GLU A 72 14.80 -4.41 7.28
N MET A 73 14.96 -3.44 8.19
CA MET A 73 14.51 -2.08 7.96
C MET A 73 15.13 -1.49 6.69
N GLY A 74 14.34 -0.74 5.94
CA GLY A 74 14.74 -0.14 4.67
C GLY A 74 14.79 -1.09 3.48
N ASN A 75 14.60 -2.41 3.68
CA ASN A 75 14.47 -3.37 2.57
C ASN A 75 13.03 -3.42 2.05
N ASN A 76 12.89 -3.94 0.84
CA ASN A 76 11.58 -4.20 0.26
C ASN A 76 11.00 -5.49 0.82
N LEU A 77 9.74 -5.44 1.22
CA LEU A 77 8.95 -6.57 1.70
C LEU A 77 7.81 -6.83 0.72
N LEU A 78 7.75 -8.06 0.22
CA LEU A 78 6.61 -8.55 -0.55
C LEU A 78 5.56 -9.12 0.41
N LEU A 79 4.33 -8.64 0.30
CA LEU A 79 3.17 -9.14 1.02
C LEU A 79 2.19 -9.71 -0.01
N SER A 80 1.90 -11.01 0.07
CA SER A 80 0.98 -11.69 -0.82
C SER A 80 -0.35 -11.96 -0.13
N GLY A 81 -1.44 -11.79 -0.86
CA GLY A 81 -2.77 -11.91 -0.28
C GLY A 81 -3.89 -11.78 -1.29
N SER A 82 -5.02 -11.26 -0.87
CA SER A 82 -6.15 -10.91 -1.73
C SER A 82 -6.59 -9.47 -1.47
N SER A 83 -7.17 -8.84 -2.50
CA SER A 83 -7.64 -7.45 -2.44
C SER A 83 -6.54 -6.45 -2.05
N MET A 84 -5.28 -6.75 -2.39
CA MET A 84 -4.17 -5.88 -2.04
C MET A 84 -4.20 -4.56 -2.84
N ASN A 85 -4.88 -4.54 -3.98
CA ASN A 85 -5.08 -3.36 -4.83
C ASN A 85 -5.97 -2.26 -4.22
N VAL A 86 -6.71 -2.55 -3.13
CA VAL A 86 -7.54 -1.56 -2.42
C VAL A 86 -6.81 -0.90 -1.24
N VAL A 87 -5.61 -1.37 -0.89
CA VAL A 87 -4.81 -0.82 0.21
C VAL A 87 -4.40 0.60 -0.12
N SER A 88 -4.67 1.54 0.78
CA SER A 88 -4.25 2.94 0.70
C SER A 88 -2.95 3.22 1.46
N ALA A 89 -2.72 2.51 2.57
CA ALA A 89 -1.49 2.58 3.33
C ALA A 89 -1.18 1.26 4.05
N VAL A 90 0.09 0.99 4.28
CA VAL A 90 0.58 -0.16 5.06
C VAL A 90 1.28 0.37 6.31
N LEU A 91 0.84 -0.07 7.47
CA LEU A 91 1.36 0.39 8.75
C LEU A 91 2.14 -0.73 9.45
N PHE A 92 3.28 -0.37 10.01
CA PHE A 92 4.10 -1.22 10.87
C PHE A 92 4.04 -0.69 12.29
N THR A 93 3.33 -1.39 13.16
CA THR A 93 3.20 -1.02 14.57
C THR A 93 4.09 -1.91 15.42
N ALA A 94 4.92 -1.31 16.27
CA ALA A 94 5.73 -2.06 17.24
C ALA A 94 4.85 -2.93 18.12
N GLU A 95 5.27 -4.17 18.45
CA GLU A 95 4.50 -5.02 19.35
C GLU A 95 4.31 -4.32 20.70
N GLY A 96 3.05 -4.14 21.12
CA GLY A 96 2.66 -3.37 22.30
C GLY A 96 2.55 -1.85 22.09
N GLY A 97 2.89 -1.36 20.92
CA GLY A 97 2.69 0.05 20.52
C GLY A 97 1.27 0.33 20.05
N THR A 98 0.93 1.60 20.00
CA THR A 98 -0.39 2.10 19.53
C THR A 98 -0.30 2.85 18.22
N GLU A 99 0.89 3.31 17.83
CA GLU A 99 1.10 4.09 16.61
C GLU A 99 1.89 3.25 15.60
N GLY A 100 1.40 3.21 14.36
CA GLY A 100 2.04 2.54 13.25
C GLY A 100 2.82 3.52 12.37
N ASN A 101 4.03 3.14 11.97
CA ASN A 101 4.81 3.86 10.97
C ASN A 101 4.38 3.41 9.57
N GLU A 102 4.06 4.38 8.73
CA GLU A 102 3.61 4.12 7.36
C GLU A 102 4.79 3.71 6.47
N ALA A 103 4.57 2.63 5.71
CA ALA A 103 5.53 2.13 4.74
C ALA A 103 5.30 2.75 3.36
N GLU A 104 6.38 3.03 2.64
CA GLU A 104 6.31 3.45 1.24
C GLU A 104 5.86 2.26 0.36
N ILE A 105 4.77 2.43 -0.38
CA ILE A 105 4.30 1.44 -1.35
C ILE A 105 5.12 1.58 -2.64
N ILE A 106 5.89 0.55 -2.97
CA ILE A 106 6.74 0.52 -4.18
C ILE A 106 5.94 0.02 -5.39
N SER A 107 5.15 -1.05 -5.20
CA SER A 107 4.27 -1.59 -6.24
C SER A 107 3.07 -2.30 -5.62
N GLN A 108 1.99 -2.39 -6.38
CA GLN A 108 0.72 -2.92 -5.90
C GLN A 108 -0.04 -3.60 -7.05
N SER A 109 -0.61 -4.76 -6.76
CA SER A 109 -1.50 -5.52 -7.63
C SER A 109 -2.69 -6.07 -6.82
N GLU A 110 -3.54 -6.88 -7.43
CA GLU A 110 -4.67 -7.50 -6.73
C GLU A 110 -4.23 -8.49 -5.64
N ASN A 111 -3.12 -9.20 -5.88
CA ASN A 111 -2.66 -10.29 -5.01
C ASN A 111 -1.38 -9.98 -4.25
N GLU A 112 -0.71 -8.89 -4.57
CA GLU A 112 0.60 -8.58 -4.03
C GLU A 112 0.78 -7.07 -3.82
N ILE A 113 1.48 -6.72 -2.77
CA ILE A 113 1.97 -5.37 -2.50
C ILE A 113 3.42 -5.44 -2.05
N VAL A 114 4.27 -4.62 -2.64
CA VAL A 114 5.67 -4.46 -2.23
C VAL A 114 5.81 -3.14 -1.51
N VAL A 115 6.33 -3.18 -0.30
CA VAL A 115 6.54 -2.00 0.53
C VAL A 115 7.98 -1.91 1.00
N LYS A 116 8.47 -0.70 1.22
CA LYS A 116 9.73 -0.46 1.90
C LYS A 116 9.48 -0.43 3.40
N VAL A 117 10.15 -1.34 4.13
CA VAL A 117 9.97 -1.46 5.59
C VAL A 117 10.43 -0.18 6.29
N PRO A 118 9.54 0.50 7.05
CA PRO A 118 9.89 1.72 7.75
C PRO A 118 10.72 1.44 9.01
N TYR A 119 11.16 2.50 9.66
CA TYR A 119 11.72 2.39 11.01
C TYR A 119 10.64 1.90 11.97
N VAL A 120 10.97 0.92 12.82
CA VAL A 120 10.12 0.40 13.89
C VAL A 120 10.94 0.31 15.17
N GLU A 121 10.43 0.79 16.28
CA GLU A 121 11.16 0.83 17.56
C GLU A 121 11.36 -0.56 18.21
N SER A 122 10.63 -1.58 17.75
CA SER A 122 10.70 -2.96 18.27
C SER A 122 11.23 -3.91 17.19
N ASP A 123 11.87 -4.99 17.63
CA ASP A 123 12.27 -6.10 16.75
C ASP A 123 11.07 -6.92 16.24
N LYS A 124 9.86 -6.64 16.76
CA LYS A 124 8.61 -7.26 16.32
C LYS A 124 7.63 -6.19 15.90
N ALA A 125 7.09 -6.35 14.71
CA ALA A 125 6.07 -5.47 14.16
C ALA A 125 4.79 -6.24 13.82
N ILE A 126 3.67 -5.57 13.98
CA ILE A 126 2.35 -5.96 13.49
C ILE A 126 2.11 -5.15 12.23
N VAL A 127 1.71 -5.82 11.14
CA VAL A 127 1.47 -5.17 9.86
C VAL A 127 -0.03 -5.05 9.62
N THR A 128 -0.53 -3.84 9.54
CA THR A 128 -1.94 -3.52 9.27
C THR A 128 -2.09 -2.73 7.98
N PHE A 129 -3.29 -2.71 7.42
CA PHE A 129 -3.59 -2.09 6.14
C PHE A 129 -4.74 -1.10 6.29
N LYS A 130 -4.56 0.10 5.76
CA LYS A 130 -5.68 1.04 5.57
C LYS A 130 -6.31 0.81 4.21
N TYR A 131 -7.62 0.87 4.15
CA TYR A 131 -8.40 0.74 2.93
C TYR A 131 -9.75 1.44 3.08
N PHE A 132 -10.44 1.70 1.96
CA PHE A 132 -11.77 2.29 1.97
C PHE A 132 -12.84 1.19 2.03
N ASP A 133 -13.73 1.21 3.02
CA ASP A 133 -14.78 0.20 3.23
C ASP A 133 -16.11 0.51 2.50
N GLY A 134 -16.13 1.56 1.70
CA GLY A 134 -17.31 2.07 1.02
C GLY A 134 -17.90 3.33 1.66
N THR A 135 -17.57 3.62 2.92
CA THR A 135 -18.02 4.81 3.65
C THR A 135 -16.87 5.68 4.14
N LYS A 136 -15.82 5.06 4.65
CA LYS A 136 -14.65 5.74 5.22
C LYS A 136 -13.39 4.91 5.05
N GLU A 137 -12.25 5.50 5.31
CA GLU A 137 -11.01 4.78 5.46
C GLU A 137 -11.01 4.04 6.81
N VAL A 138 -10.69 2.76 6.78
CA VAL A 138 -10.61 1.88 7.94
C VAL A 138 -9.29 1.12 7.93
N GLU A 139 -8.90 0.59 9.09
CA GLU A 139 -7.71 -0.23 9.26
C GLU A 139 -8.09 -1.68 9.56
N THR A 140 -7.32 -2.64 9.01
CA THR A 140 -7.49 -4.06 9.35
C THR A 140 -7.21 -4.31 10.83
N SER A 141 -7.89 -5.31 11.41
CA SER A 141 -7.71 -5.62 12.84
C SER A 141 -6.29 -6.08 13.16
N SER A 142 -5.66 -5.45 14.15
CA SER A 142 -4.34 -5.84 14.64
C SER A 142 -4.31 -7.22 15.30
N SER A 143 -5.45 -7.72 15.78
CA SER A 143 -5.55 -9.05 16.41
C SER A 143 -5.38 -10.21 15.43
N SER A 144 -5.72 -10.01 14.16
CA SER A 144 -5.56 -10.98 13.08
C SER A 144 -4.43 -10.62 12.11
N ALA A 145 -3.75 -9.51 12.37
CA ALA A 145 -2.69 -9.00 11.51
C ALA A 145 -1.44 -9.89 11.57
N PRO A 146 -0.72 -10.03 10.45
CA PRO A 146 0.53 -10.76 10.42
C PRO A 146 1.59 -10.10 11.30
N LYS A 147 2.38 -10.93 11.96
CA LYS A 147 3.52 -10.51 12.78
C LYS A 147 4.83 -10.83 12.07
N LEU A 148 5.75 -9.91 12.17
CA LEU A 148 7.03 -9.95 11.46
C LEU A 148 8.16 -9.56 12.40
N THR A 149 9.31 -10.26 12.31
CA THR A 149 10.54 -9.81 12.96
C THR A 149 11.21 -8.76 12.07
N VAL A 150 11.44 -7.57 12.61
CA VAL A 150 12.11 -6.47 11.91
C VAL A 150 13.52 -6.33 12.45
N LYS A 151 14.52 -6.67 11.62
CA LYS A 151 15.93 -6.55 12.00
C LYS A 151 16.36 -5.11 11.92
N ARG A 152 16.94 -4.63 13.01
CA ARG A 152 17.61 -3.32 13.10
C ARG A 152 19.11 -3.56 13.15
N TYR A 153 19.83 -2.86 12.31
CA TYR A 153 21.28 -2.88 12.40
C TYR A 153 21.74 -1.70 13.24
N GLN A 154 22.46 -2.01 14.31
CA GLN A 154 23.24 -1.01 15.04
C GLN A 154 24.56 -0.85 14.30
N PRO A 155 25.05 0.39 14.12
CA PRO A 155 26.38 0.60 13.58
C PRO A 155 27.41 0.00 14.55
N GLU A 156 28.27 -0.85 14.03
CA GLU A 156 29.39 -1.41 14.78
C GLU A 156 30.66 -0.72 14.33
N VAL A 157 31.43 -0.15 15.31
CA VAL A 157 32.70 0.46 15.03
C VAL A 157 33.73 -0.64 14.80
N THR A 158 34.27 -0.70 13.58
CA THR A 158 35.28 -1.70 13.19
C THR A 158 36.73 -1.21 13.33
N THR A 159 36.94 0.07 13.64
CA THR A 159 38.23 0.61 13.95
C THR A 159 38.65 0.09 15.32
N THR A 160 39.69 -0.73 15.37
CA THR A 160 40.20 -1.35 16.61
C THR A 160 41.39 -0.60 17.22
N VAL A 161 42.04 0.27 16.44
CA VAL A 161 43.18 1.06 16.87
C VAL A 161 42.90 2.52 16.50
N PHE A 162 43.08 3.39 17.47
CA PHE A 162 42.97 4.84 17.27
C PHE A 162 44.33 5.45 17.61
N GLU A 163 44.80 6.34 16.74
CA GLU A 163 45.94 7.19 17.07
C GLU A 163 45.52 8.23 18.13
N PRO A 164 46.46 8.62 19.04
CA PRO A 164 46.16 9.69 19.98
C PRO A 164 45.79 10.99 19.24
N ALA A 165 44.73 11.64 19.70
CA ALA A 165 44.24 12.88 19.11
C ALA A 165 44.01 13.95 20.19
N ASN A 166 44.18 15.22 19.82
CA ASN A 166 43.88 16.34 20.68
C ASN A 166 42.45 16.81 20.52
N VAL A 167 41.97 17.60 21.46
CA VAL A 167 40.65 18.24 21.33
C VAL A 167 40.64 19.14 20.09
N GLY A 168 39.74 18.86 19.17
CA GLY A 168 39.57 19.56 17.89
C GLY A 168 40.13 18.81 16.68
N ASP A 169 40.86 17.71 16.89
CA ASP A 169 41.35 16.87 15.79
C ASP A 169 40.20 16.02 15.19
N MET A 170 40.31 15.71 13.89
CA MET A 170 39.41 14.77 13.21
C MET A 170 39.93 13.35 13.35
N VAL A 171 39.05 12.43 13.75
CA VAL A 171 39.37 11.02 13.86
C VAL A 171 38.58 10.23 12.82
N ALA A 172 39.25 9.43 12.00
CA ALA A 172 38.61 8.54 11.06
C ALA A 172 38.12 7.28 11.79
N VAL A 173 36.84 6.97 11.63
CA VAL A 173 36.21 5.79 12.22
C VAL A 173 35.59 4.93 11.10
N SER A 174 36.04 3.68 11.00
CA SER A 174 35.37 2.71 10.13
C SER A 174 34.25 2.00 10.90
N TYR A 175 33.14 1.81 10.27
CA TYR A 175 32.02 1.16 10.89
C TYR A 175 31.20 0.35 9.85
N THR A 176 30.42 -0.60 10.33
CA THR A 176 29.50 -1.40 9.50
C THR A 176 28.08 -0.87 9.62
N HIS A 177 27.27 -1.13 8.61
CA HIS A 177 25.80 -0.89 8.59
C HIS A 177 25.34 0.58 8.55
N LEU A 178 26.09 1.49 7.94
CA LEU A 178 25.54 2.76 7.49
C LEU A 178 24.85 2.54 6.13
N ARG A 179 23.54 2.68 6.08
CA ARG A 179 22.85 2.95 4.82
C ARG A 179 22.62 4.45 4.69
N ALA A 180 23.12 4.96 3.58
CA ALA A 180 22.80 6.31 3.13
C ALA A 180 21.33 6.40 2.72
#